data_31d312cc804ad07121173c4807cb7230
#
_entry.id   31d312cc804ad07121173c4807cb7230
#
_cell.length_a   1.000
_cell.length_b   1.000
_cell.length_c   1.000
_cell.angle_alpha   90.00
_cell.angle_beta   90.00
_cell.angle_gamma   90.00
#
_symmetry.space_group_name_H-M   'P 1'
#
loop_
_entity.id
_entity.type
_entity.pdbx_description
1 polymer ?
#
loop_
_entity_poly.entity_id
_entity_poly.type
_entity_poly.pdbx_seq_one_letter_code
_entity_poly.pdbx_strand_id
1 'polypeptide(L)'
;VNVLKRLEEVEKGLLGVAQLFLDQQEPEVFISRQKCGLCNWHSSCHQVATKINHLSLLAGVSPKRYQALKELNITNLKALAESQANDLENYPELTEGIGKNLIKQAQSVLTNQPFLRHAELITNYKKYLLTSPIEIYFDIEAQPELNLDYLHGVLIVNNQKNQQKFYSLIAEKPADEEKIWQEFLSLVEQYPIAPIYHFCEYESQTIKRLAKVYHTPLYQWIPLLKRCIDLHKLVTQTVILPIESYALKNIAKWLGFQWRNPHANGAQSVCWYEQWLNTGDRTLLENIKQYNEDDCYATYQVKKWLTEFINENS
;
A
#
# COMPACT_ATOMS: atom_id res chain seq x y z
N VAL A 1 -16.20 9.96 -21.80
CA VAL A 1 -16.63 10.47 -20.47
C VAL A 1 -17.94 11.20 -20.68
N ASN A 2 -19.03 10.79 -19.99
CA ASN A 2 -20.34 11.47 -20.10
C ASN A 2 -20.28 12.78 -19.32
N VAL A 3 -20.00 13.88 -20.02
CA VAL A 3 -19.83 15.23 -19.45
C VAL A 3 -21.12 15.69 -18.74
N LEU A 4 -22.30 15.37 -19.30
CA LEU A 4 -23.59 15.75 -18.72
C LEU A 4 -23.80 15.14 -17.33
N LYS A 5 -23.46 13.84 -17.16
CA LYS A 5 -23.56 13.18 -15.85
C LYS A 5 -22.62 13.81 -14.80
N ARG A 6 -21.44 14.26 -15.22
CA ARG A 6 -20.51 14.99 -14.32
C ARG A 6 -21.02 16.39 -13.98
N LEU A 7 -21.68 17.09 -14.90
CA LEU A 7 -22.27 18.38 -14.62
C LEU A 7 -23.38 18.29 -13.56
N GLU A 8 -24.25 17.27 -13.64
CA GLU A 8 -25.28 17.02 -12.62
C GLU A 8 -24.68 16.70 -11.24
N GLU A 9 -23.58 15.94 -11.19
CA GLU A 9 -22.88 15.65 -9.93
C GLU A 9 -22.24 16.90 -9.33
N VAL A 10 -21.67 17.78 -10.16
CA VAL A 10 -21.10 19.07 -9.73
C VAL A 10 -22.19 20.00 -9.23
N GLU A 11 -23.31 20.11 -9.97
CA GLU A 11 -24.45 20.95 -9.58
C GLU A 11 -25.03 20.51 -8.24
N LYS A 12 -25.27 19.21 -8.05
CA LYS A 12 -25.73 18.66 -6.76
C LYS A 12 -24.73 18.94 -5.64
N GLY A 13 -23.44 18.83 -5.91
CA GLY A 13 -22.39 19.16 -4.95
C GLY A 13 -22.40 20.63 -4.55
N LEU A 14 -22.52 21.54 -5.52
CA LEU A 14 -22.59 22.99 -5.28
C LEU A 14 -23.84 23.38 -4.48
N LEU A 15 -25.01 22.83 -4.83
CA LEU A 15 -26.26 23.05 -4.10
C LEU A 15 -26.17 22.54 -2.67
N GLY A 16 -25.56 21.36 -2.46
CA GLY A 16 -25.34 20.82 -1.12
C GLY A 16 -24.43 21.72 -0.25
N VAL A 17 -23.33 22.23 -0.84
CA VAL A 17 -22.43 23.17 -0.15
C VAL A 17 -23.16 24.48 0.16
N ALA A 18 -23.94 25.05 -0.77
CA ALA A 18 -24.70 26.23 -0.57
C ALA A 18 -25.73 26.06 0.57
N GLN A 19 -26.41 24.90 0.63
CA GLN A 19 -27.36 24.61 1.69
C GLN A 19 -26.69 24.55 3.07
N LEU A 20 -25.53 23.84 3.19
CA LEU A 20 -24.76 23.81 4.44
C LEU A 20 -24.37 25.20 4.93
N PHE A 21 -24.03 26.10 3.99
CA PHE A 21 -23.69 27.49 4.29
C PHE A 21 -24.91 28.26 4.81
N LEU A 22 -26.08 28.08 4.18
CA LEU A 22 -27.34 28.72 4.58
C LEU A 22 -27.82 28.24 5.96
N ASP A 23 -27.66 26.95 6.21
CA ASP A 23 -28.08 26.29 7.44
C ASP A 23 -27.07 26.48 8.60
N GLN A 24 -25.92 27.11 8.32
CA GLN A 24 -24.80 27.28 9.27
C GLN A 24 -24.38 25.93 9.92
N GLN A 25 -24.54 24.83 9.20
CA GLN A 25 -24.17 23.51 9.68
C GLN A 25 -22.78 23.15 9.21
N GLU A 26 -21.95 22.66 10.13
CA GLU A 26 -20.68 22.02 9.75
C GLU A 26 -20.95 20.64 9.14
N PRO A 27 -20.32 20.30 7.99
CA PRO A 27 -20.45 18.98 7.42
C PRO A 27 -19.87 17.93 8.37
N GLU A 28 -20.51 16.77 8.43
CA GLU A 28 -19.99 15.64 9.18
C GLU A 28 -18.59 15.26 8.69
N VAL A 29 -17.64 15.14 9.61
CA VAL A 29 -16.27 14.73 9.28
C VAL A 29 -16.25 13.29 8.82
N PHE A 30 -15.76 13.08 7.60
CA PHE A 30 -15.50 11.72 7.08
C PHE A 30 -14.16 11.71 6.34
N ILE A 31 -13.20 10.90 6.79
CA ILE A 31 -11.89 10.76 6.14
C ILE A 31 -11.98 9.78 4.99
N SER A 32 -11.98 10.30 3.77
CA SER A 32 -11.95 9.49 2.55
C SER A 32 -10.51 9.26 2.10
N ARG A 33 -10.10 8.00 2.00
CA ARG A 33 -8.76 7.63 1.52
C ARG A 33 -8.47 8.08 0.10
N GLN A 34 -9.52 8.18 -0.74
CA GLN A 34 -9.38 8.57 -2.14
C GLN A 34 -9.38 10.08 -2.35
N LYS A 35 -10.09 10.83 -1.50
CA LYS A 35 -10.33 12.27 -1.73
C LYS A 35 -9.56 13.18 -0.77
N CYS A 36 -9.38 12.74 0.48
CA CYS A 36 -8.79 13.61 1.51
C CYS A 36 -7.27 13.74 1.41
N GLY A 37 -6.57 12.82 0.74
CA GLY A 37 -5.11 12.88 0.59
C GLY A 37 -4.56 14.12 -0.11
N LEU A 38 -5.38 14.77 -0.97
CA LEU A 38 -5.05 16.03 -1.65
C LEU A 38 -5.73 17.25 -1.05
N CYS A 39 -6.44 17.10 0.06
CA CYS A 39 -7.22 18.17 0.68
C CYS A 39 -6.37 18.95 1.69
N ASN A 40 -6.33 20.27 1.54
CA ASN A 40 -5.60 21.16 2.47
C ASN A 40 -6.10 21.06 3.92
N TRP A 41 -7.36 20.66 4.13
CA TRP A 41 -7.98 20.50 5.44
C TRP A 41 -7.79 19.12 6.05
N HIS A 42 -7.10 18.20 5.36
CA HIS A 42 -6.94 16.82 5.80
C HIS A 42 -6.44 16.70 7.24
N SER A 43 -5.40 17.45 7.61
CA SER A 43 -4.82 17.39 8.95
C SER A 43 -5.81 17.79 10.03
N SER A 44 -6.58 18.86 9.81
CA SER A 44 -7.60 19.34 10.76
C SER A 44 -8.76 18.34 10.89
N CYS A 45 -9.29 17.86 9.77
CA CYS A 45 -10.36 16.85 9.76
C CYS A 45 -9.89 15.53 10.41
N HIS A 46 -8.65 15.09 10.14
CA HIS A 46 -8.08 13.89 10.73
C HIS A 46 -7.93 14.02 12.25
N GLN A 47 -7.49 15.17 12.75
CA GLN A 47 -7.43 15.43 14.20
C GLN A 47 -8.81 15.35 14.87
N VAL A 48 -9.85 15.91 14.23
CA VAL A 48 -11.24 15.81 14.73
C VAL A 48 -11.67 14.35 14.74
N ALA A 49 -11.50 13.63 13.62
CA ALA A 49 -11.87 12.22 13.50
C ALA A 49 -11.17 11.34 14.54
N THR A 50 -9.88 11.61 14.82
CA THR A 50 -9.09 10.89 15.83
C THR A 50 -9.64 11.12 17.24
N LYS A 51 -9.96 12.37 17.60
CA LYS A 51 -10.49 12.73 18.92
C LYS A 51 -11.80 12.01 19.25
N ILE A 52 -12.65 11.80 18.24
CA ILE A 52 -13.96 11.14 18.43
C ILE A 52 -13.91 9.64 18.10
N ASN A 53 -12.75 9.08 17.80
CA ASN A 53 -12.58 7.68 17.35
C ASN A 53 -13.53 7.35 16.18
N HIS A 54 -13.57 8.22 15.18
CA HIS A 54 -14.51 8.14 14.08
C HIS A 54 -14.25 6.93 13.19
N LEU A 55 -15.30 6.21 12.82
CA LEU A 55 -15.20 4.95 12.05
C LEU A 55 -14.56 5.11 10.66
N SER A 56 -14.54 6.32 10.07
CA SER A 56 -13.87 6.54 8.78
C SER A 56 -12.35 6.33 8.82
N LEU A 57 -11.73 6.36 9.99
CA LEU A 57 -10.31 6.04 10.18
C LEU A 57 -10.05 4.53 10.14
N LEU A 58 -11.08 3.72 10.35
CA LEU A 58 -10.94 2.27 10.37
C LEU A 58 -10.73 1.70 8.97
N ALA A 59 -9.71 0.85 8.81
CA ALA A 59 -9.46 0.16 7.55
C ALA A 59 -10.69 -0.66 7.13
N GLY A 60 -11.13 -0.47 5.88
CA GLY A 60 -12.32 -1.16 5.34
C GLY A 60 -13.63 -0.39 5.46
N VAL A 61 -13.73 0.69 6.21
CA VAL A 61 -14.94 1.53 6.27
C VAL A 61 -14.97 2.50 5.09
N SER A 62 -15.86 2.23 4.14
CA SER A 62 -16.22 3.14 3.04
C SER A 62 -17.40 4.03 3.44
N PRO A 63 -17.71 5.11 2.69
CA PRO A 63 -18.88 5.93 2.97
C PRO A 63 -20.19 5.12 3.05
N LYS A 64 -20.39 4.15 2.16
CA LYS A 64 -21.58 3.28 2.18
C LYS A 64 -21.63 2.40 3.43
N ARG A 65 -20.51 1.79 3.80
CA ARG A 65 -20.41 0.97 5.02
C ARG A 65 -20.62 1.81 6.28
N TYR A 66 -20.08 3.02 6.30
CA TYR A 66 -20.30 3.95 7.40
C TYR A 66 -21.79 4.29 7.55
N GLN A 67 -22.50 4.56 6.45
CA GLN A 67 -23.94 4.81 6.48
C GLN A 67 -24.71 3.61 7.04
N ALA A 68 -24.42 2.40 6.58
CA ALA A 68 -25.04 1.18 7.11
C ALA A 68 -24.78 0.97 8.62
N LEU A 69 -23.54 1.24 9.08
CA LEU A 69 -23.23 1.18 10.52
C LEU A 69 -24.00 2.25 11.32
N LYS A 70 -24.15 3.45 10.75
CA LYS A 70 -24.89 4.57 11.39
C LYS A 70 -26.37 4.24 11.52
N GLU A 71 -26.99 3.56 10.53
CA GLU A 71 -28.38 3.10 10.60
C GLU A 71 -28.58 2.04 11.70
N LEU A 72 -27.53 1.29 12.04
CA LEU A 72 -27.49 0.37 13.20
C LEU A 72 -27.14 1.07 14.52
N ASN A 73 -27.05 2.40 14.56
CA ASN A 73 -26.57 3.18 15.70
C ASN A 73 -25.14 2.85 16.14
N ILE A 74 -24.31 2.29 15.25
CA ILE A 74 -22.90 2.00 15.49
C ILE A 74 -22.08 3.19 14.95
N THR A 75 -21.75 4.14 15.84
CA THR A 75 -21.14 5.42 15.47
C THR A 75 -19.67 5.59 15.88
N ASN A 76 -19.12 4.65 16.66
CA ASN A 76 -17.74 4.71 17.13
C ASN A 76 -17.09 3.32 17.22
N LEU A 77 -15.76 3.30 17.39
CA LEU A 77 -14.96 2.07 17.42
C LEU A 77 -15.40 1.08 18.50
N LYS A 78 -15.74 1.57 19.71
CA LYS A 78 -16.15 0.70 20.82
C LYS A 78 -17.46 0.01 20.51
N ALA A 79 -18.47 0.76 20.04
CA ALA A 79 -19.75 0.19 19.65
C ALA A 79 -19.60 -0.87 18.55
N LEU A 80 -18.73 -0.63 17.56
CA LEU A 80 -18.45 -1.61 16.51
C LEU A 80 -17.73 -2.85 17.05
N ALA A 81 -16.75 -2.69 17.92
CA ALA A 81 -15.99 -3.81 18.50
C ALA A 81 -16.86 -4.73 19.38
N GLU A 82 -17.90 -4.18 20.00
CA GLU A 82 -18.85 -4.89 20.87
C GLU A 82 -20.08 -5.45 20.11
N SER A 83 -20.23 -5.14 18.81
CA SER A 83 -21.34 -5.58 17.97
C SER A 83 -21.29 -7.09 17.68
N GLN A 84 -22.46 -7.68 17.40
CA GLN A 84 -22.56 -9.05 16.96
C GLN A 84 -22.51 -9.14 15.43
N ALA A 85 -21.76 -10.09 14.89
CA ALA A 85 -21.61 -10.23 13.44
C ALA A 85 -22.94 -10.45 12.72
N ASN A 86 -23.86 -11.23 13.34
CA ASN A 86 -25.17 -11.53 12.77
C ASN A 86 -26.05 -10.29 12.59
N ASP A 87 -25.90 -9.27 13.43
CA ASP A 87 -26.67 -8.02 13.32
C ASP A 87 -26.25 -7.21 12.08
N LEU A 88 -24.98 -7.33 11.68
CA LEU A 88 -24.43 -6.63 10.54
C LEU A 88 -24.74 -7.33 9.20
N GLU A 89 -24.94 -8.65 9.21
CA GLU A 89 -25.20 -9.45 8.00
C GLU A 89 -26.53 -9.09 7.29
N ASN A 90 -27.43 -8.38 7.96
CA ASN A 90 -28.68 -7.90 7.36
C ASN A 90 -28.52 -6.72 6.39
N TYR A 91 -27.32 -6.12 6.34
CA TYR A 91 -27.00 -4.99 5.47
C TYR A 91 -26.13 -5.43 4.29
N PRO A 92 -26.53 -5.17 3.03
CA PRO A 92 -25.80 -5.63 1.85
C PRO A 92 -24.31 -5.21 1.82
N GLU A 93 -23.99 -4.04 2.37
CA GLU A 93 -22.65 -3.50 2.46
C GLU A 93 -21.76 -4.20 3.49
N LEU A 94 -22.34 -5.01 4.40
CA LEU A 94 -21.68 -5.63 5.55
C LEU A 94 -21.71 -7.17 5.52
N THR A 95 -22.34 -7.76 4.49
CA THR A 95 -22.47 -9.22 4.29
C THR A 95 -21.14 -9.87 3.90
N GLU A 96 -21.15 -11.18 3.67
CA GLU A 96 -19.99 -11.98 3.22
C GLU A 96 -18.77 -11.87 4.15
N GLY A 97 -19.01 -11.77 5.45
CA GLY A 97 -17.96 -11.66 6.46
C GLY A 97 -17.32 -10.26 6.57
N ILE A 98 -17.80 -9.27 5.82
CA ILE A 98 -17.32 -7.88 5.91
C ILE A 98 -17.55 -7.33 7.31
N GLY A 99 -18.78 -7.46 7.84
CA GLY A 99 -19.13 -7.03 9.20
C GLY A 99 -18.22 -7.66 10.25
N LYS A 100 -18.03 -8.99 10.19
CA LYS A 100 -17.12 -9.73 11.08
C LYS A 100 -15.69 -9.21 11.02
N ASN A 101 -15.19 -8.90 9.81
CA ASN A 101 -13.85 -8.33 9.64
C ASN A 101 -13.75 -6.90 10.19
N LEU A 102 -14.80 -6.08 10.06
CA LEU A 102 -14.81 -4.72 10.61
C LEU A 102 -14.86 -4.75 12.16
N ILE A 103 -15.60 -5.66 12.76
CA ILE A 103 -15.59 -5.90 14.22
C ILE A 103 -14.17 -6.26 14.68
N LYS A 104 -13.55 -7.25 14.06
CA LYS A 104 -12.14 -7.62 14.36
C LYS A 104 -11.17 -6.45 14.14
N GLN A 105 -11.38 -5.66 13.10
CA GLN A 105 -10.56 -4.49 12.83
C GLN A 105 -10.70 -3.43 13.95
N ALA A 106 -11.92 -3.19 14.44
CA ALA A 106 -12.18 -2.29 15.57
C ALA A 106 -11.52 -2.82 16.87
N GLN A 107 -11.65 -4.12 17.13
CA GLN A 107 -11.00 -4.79 18.27
C GLN A 107 -9.46 -4.67 18.17
N SER A 108 -8.90 -4.88 16.98
CA SER A 108 -7.46 -4.74 16.74
C SER A 108 -6.96 -3.33 17.07
N VAL A 109 -7.68 -2.29 16.62
CA VAL A 109 -7.32 -0.89 16.91
C VAL A 109 -7.42 -0.58 18.40
N LEU A 110 -8.50 -1.04 19.09
CA LEU A 110 -8.68 -0.78 20.52
C LEU A 110 -7.65 -1.47 21.41
N THR A 111 -7.22 -2.67 21.02
CA THR A 111 -6.23 -3.45 21.80
C THR A 111 -4.79 -3.22 21.36
N ASN A 112 -4.59 -2.56 20.21
CA ASN A 112 -3.31 -2.44 19.51
C ASN A 112 -2.66 -3.80 19.24
N GLN A 113 -3.47 -4.82 18.90
CA GLN A 113 -2.99 -6.18 18.65
C GLN A 113 -3.38 -6.65 17.23
N PRO A 114 -2.49 -7.36 16.52
CA PRO A 114 -2.81 -7.99 15.25
C PRO A 114 -3.64 -9.25 15.47
N PHE A 115 -4.51 -9.60 14.52
CA PHE A 115 -5.28 -10.84 14.53
C PHE A 115 -5.13 -11.59 13.21
N LEU A 116 -5.24 -12.92 13.22
CA LEU A 116 -5.44 -13.71 12.01
C LEU A 116 -6.83 -13.40 11.42
N ARG A 117 -6.87 -13.12 10.10
CA ARG A 117 -8.13 -12.85 9.40
C ARG A 117 -8.98 -14.12 9.26
N HIS A 118 -8.36 -15.17 8.72
CA HIS A 118 -8.96 -16.48 8.44
C HIS A 118 -7.95 -17.57 8.83
N ALA A 119 -7.98 -18.01 10.10
CA ALA A 119 -7.02 -18.99 10.61
C ALA A 119 -7.02 -20.28 9.80
N GLU A 120 -8.20 -20.71 9.31
CA GLU A 120 -8.39 -21.90 8.49
C GLU A 120 -7.71 -21.86 7.13
N LEU A 121 -7.45 -20.67 6.59
CA LEU A 121 -6.82 -20.47 5.27
C LEU A 121 -5.31 -20.22 5.33
N ILE A 122 -4.75 -20.06 6.52
CA ILE A 122 -3.34 -19.67 6.71
C ILE A 122 -2.38 -20.66 6.04
N THR A 123 -2.67 -21.96 6.09
CA THR A 123 -1.85 -23.00 5.47
C THR A 123 -1.62 -22.76 3.97
N ASN A 124 -2.60 -22.19 3.27
CA ASN A 124 -2.48 -21.86 1.84
C ASN A 124 -1.45 -20.77 1.56
N TYR A 125 -1.17 -19.91 2.54
CA TYR A 125 -0.27 -18.77 2.41
C TYR A 125 1.13 -19.05 2.94
N LYS A 126 1.30 -20.00 3.88
CA LYS A 126 2.62 -20.36 4.45
C LYS A 126 3.68 -20.62 3.40
N LYS A 127 3.35 -21.28 2.29
CA LYS A 127 4.28 -21.58 1.20
C LYS A 127 4.94 -20.33 0.59
N TYR A 128 4.29 -19.17 0.63
CA TYR A 128 4.81 -17.89 0.11
C TYR A 128 5.68 -17.16 1.12
N LEU A 129 5.67 -17.60 2.38
CA LEU A 129 6.39 -16.98 3.50
C LEU A 129 7.58 -17.82 3.99
N LEU A 130 7.82 -18.99 3.37
CA LEU A 130 8.97 -19.81 3.71
C LEU A 130 10.27 -19.02 3.51
N THR A 131 11.14 -19.08 4.50
CA THR A 131 12.46 -18.45 4.42
C THR A 131 13.30 -19.18 3.37
N SER A 132 13.72 -18.44 2.36
CA SER A 132 14.63 -18.93 1.32
C SER A 132 16.09 -18.59 1.66
N PRO A 133 17.08 -19.37 1.22
CA PRO A 133 18.51 -19.00 1.37
C PRO A 133 18.83 -17.61 0.84
N ILE A 134 18.23 -17.25 -0.29
CA ILE A 134 18.28 -15.90 -0.89
C ILE A 134 16.84 -15.41 -1.08
N GLU A 135 16.59 -14.18 -0.69
CA GLU A 135 15.33 -13.46 -0.92
C GLU A 135 15.62 -12.12 -1.59
N ILE A 136 14.75 -11.73 -2.50
CA ILE A 136 14.85 -10.46 -3.23
C ILE A 136 13.65 -9.59 -2.85
N TYR A 137 13.90 -8.31 -2.55
CA TYR A 137 12.87 -7.30 -2.29
C TYR A 137 13.00 -6.23 -3.36
N PHE A 138 11.92 -5.97 -4.08
CA PHE A 138 11.92 -5.18 -5.30
C PHE A 138 10.90 -4.06 -5.21
N ASP A 139 11.33 -2.85 -5.53
CA ASP A 139 10.52 -1.64 -5.53
C ASP A 139 10.92 -0.73 -6.70
N ILE A 140 9.95 -0.02 -7.28
CA ILE A 140 10.12 0.79 -8.50
C ILE A 140 9.69 2.22 -8.25
N GLU A 141 10.52 3.18 -8.74
CA GLU A 141 10.11 4.58 -8.84
C GLU A 141 9.83 4.93 -10.30
N ALA A 142 8.73 5.63 -10.53
CA ALA A 142 8.26 5.94 -11.87
C ALA A 142 7.81 7.38 -12.03
N GLN A 143 7.89 7.88 -13.27
CA GLN A 143 7.27 9.12 -13.73
C GLN A 143 6.07 8.79 -14.63
N PRO A 144 4.84 8.79 -14.09
CA PRO A 144 3.67 8.33 -14.83
C PRO A 144 3.36 9.14 -16.10
N GLU A 145 3.62 10.44 -16.06
CA GLU A 145 3.35 11.31 -17.22
C GLU A 145 4.24 10.98 -18.42
N LEU A 146 5.46 10.50 -18.16
CA LEU A 146 6.41 10.04 -19.18
C LEU A 146 6.27 8.55 -19.48
N ASN A 147 5.41 7.82 -18.74
CA ASN A 147 5.33 6.36 -18.78
C ASN A 147 6.72 5.71 -18.63
N LEU A 148 7.51 6.23 -17.71
CA LEU A 148 8.92 5.91 -17.47
C LEU A 148 9.10 5.35 -16.06
N ASP A 149 9.73 4.18 -15.96
CA ASP A 149 10.24 3.65 -14.69
C ASP A 149 11.72 4.01 -14.56
N TYR A 150 12.04 5.01 -13.74
CA TYR A 150 13.39 5.58 -13.69
C TYR A 150 14.30 4.96 -12.65
N LEU A 151 13.77 4.16 -11.73
CA LEU A 151 14.59 3.44 -10.76
C LEU A 151 14.00 2.07 -10.43
N HIS A 152 14.85 1.05 -10.51
CA HIS A 152 14.61 -0.29 -10.00
C HIS A 152 15.49 -0.54 -8.78
N GLY A 153 14.90 -0.54 -7.58
CA GLY A 153 15.57 -0.88 -6.34
C GLY A 153 15.47 -2.36 -6.03
N VAL A 154 16.60 -3.00 -5.76
CA VAL A 154 16.69 -4.43 -5.51
C VAL A 154 17.50 -4.69 -4.26
N LEU A 155 16.84 -5.11 -3.18
CA LEU A 155 17.50 -5.56 -1.96
C LEU A 155 17.63 -7.09 -2.01
N ILE A 156 18.86 -7.59 -2.00
CA ILE A 156 19.16 -9.02 -1.92
C ILE A 156 19.53 -9.36 -0.48
N VAL A 157 18.79 -10.27 0.12
CA VAL A 157 19.02 -10.79 1.47
C VAL A 157 19.52 -12.23 1.38
N ASN A 158 20.73 -12.47 1.86
CA ASN A 158 21.30 -13.79 2.01
C ASN A 158 21.14 -14.26 3.45
N ASN A 159 20.12 -15.09 3.70
CA ASN A 159 19.78 -15.57 5.03
C ASN A 159 20.83 -16.54 5.60
N GLN A 160 21.57 -17.26 4.74
CA GLN A 160 22.63 -18.19 5.18
C GLN A 160 23.88 -17.45 5.69
N LYS A 161 24.21 -16.31 5.03
CA LYS A 161 25.39 -15.51 5.38
C LYS A 161 25.08 -14.33 6.27
N ASN A 162 23.79 -14.09 6.57
CA ASN A 162 23.29 -12.90 7.27
C ASN A 162 23.81 -11.60 6.61
N GLN A 163 23.71 -11.52 5.29
CA GLN A 163 24.18 -10.39 4.49
C GLN A 163 23.04 -9.78 3.69
N GLN A 164 23.06 -8.47 3.57
CA GLN A 164 22.11 -7.69 2.82
C GLN A 164 22.85 -6.77 1.87
N LYS A 165 22.38 -6.65 0.64
CA LYS A 165 22.96 -5.76 -0.36
C LYS A 165 21.87 -5.11 -1.19
N PHE A 166 21.82 -3.79 -1.19
CA PHE A 166 20.93 -3.01 -2.02
C PHE A 166 21.61 -2.62 -3.32
N TYR A 167 20.87 -2.69 -4.42
CA TYR A 167 21.24 -2.26 -5.75
C TYR A 167 20.24 -1.22 -6.24
N SER A 168 20.74 -0.07 -6.64
CA SER A 168 19.96 1.01 -7.23
C SER A 168 20.27 1.11 -8.71
N LEU A 169 19.34 0.62 -9.55
CA LEU A 169 19.46 0.68 -11.00
C LEU A 169 18.66 1.89 -11.46
N ILE A 170 19.33 3.02 -11.71
CA ILE A 170 18.70 4.30 -11.99
C ILE A 170 18.95 4.75 -13.42
N ALA A 171 17.89 5.16 -14.11
CA ALA A 171 17.93 5.84 -15.40
C ALA A 171 18.20 7.34 -15.15
N GLU A 172 19.44 7.79 -15.32
CA GLU A 172 19.81 9.20 -15.15
C GLU A 172 19.15 10.11 -16.20
N LYS A 173 18.68 9.54 -17.30
CA LYS A 173 17.86 10.17 -18.34
C LYS A 173 16.81 9.17 -18.85
N PRO A 174 15.68 9.62 -19.40
CA PRO A 174 14.61 8.72 -19.86
C PRO A 174 15.08 7.64 -20.85
N ALA A 175 16.05 7.92 -21.69
CA ALA A 175 16.61 6.96 -22.65
C ALA A 175 17.36 5.78 -22.00
N ASP A 176 17.67 5.84 -20.71
CA ASP A 176 18.37 4.79 -19.98
C ASP A 176 17.40 3.72 -19.39
N GLU A 177 16.07 3.82 -19.60
CA GLU A 177 15.10 2.85 -19.06
C GLU A 177 15.39 1.43 -19.56
N GLU A 178 15.68 1.24 -20.84
CA GLU A 178 16.05 -0.07 -21.37
C GLU A 178 17.31 -0.63 -20.70
N LYS A 179 18.31 0.21 -20.47
CA LYS A 179 19.56 -0.18 -19.82
C LYS A 179 19.31 -0.71 -18.42
N ILE A 180 18.57 0.03 -17.59
CA ILE A 180 18.30 -0.43 -16.21
C ILE A 180 17.40 -1.66 -16.18
N TRP A 181 16.51 -1.84 -17.16
CA TRP A 181 15.74 -3.06 -17.34
C TRP A 181 16.65 -4.28 -17.61
N GLN A 182 17.62 -4.16 -18.52
CA GLN A 182 18.57 -5.23 -18.80
C GLN A 182 19.49 -5.53 -17.60
N GLU A 183 19.92 -4.51 -16.87
CA GLU A 183 20.68 -4.66 -15.63
C GLU A 183 19.87 -5.40 -14.57
N PHE A 184 18.58 -5.08 -14.42
CA PHE A 184 17.67 -5.79 -13.52
C PHE A 184 17.54 -7.26 -13.89
N LEU A 185 17.28 -7.58 -15.15
CA LEU A 185 17.21 -8.97 -15.62
C LEU A 185 18.50 -9.73 -15.32
N SER A 186 19.64 -9.14 -15.64
CA SER A 186 20.97 -9.74 -15.41
C SER A 186 21.25 -9.97 -13.91
N LEU A 187 20.78 -9.07 -13.05
CA LEU A 187 20.93 -9.19 -11.60
C LEU A 187 20.09 -10.34 -11.04
N VAL A 188 18.79 -10.41 -11.40
CA VAL A 188 17.87 -11.42 -10.85
C VAL A 188 18.11 -12.82 -11.44
N GLU A 189 18.73 -12.92 -12.59
CA GLU A 189 19.15 -14.18 -13.22
C GLU A 189 20.26 -14.89 -12.42
N GLN A 190 21.08 -14.15 -11.67
CA GLN A 190 22.08 -14.73 -10.77
C GLN A 190 21.43 -15.53 -9.61
N TYR A 191 20.13 -15.33 -9.37
CA TYR A 191 19.38 -15.98 -8.30
C TYR A 191 18.08 -16.59 -8.84
N PRO A 192 18.16 -17.63 -9.69
CA PRO A 192 17.05 -18.11 -10.53
C PRO A 192 15.87 -18.70 -9.76
N ILE A 193 16.09 -19.12 -8.50
CA ILE A 193 15.07 -19.74 -7.64
C ILE A 193 14.63 -18.84 -6.47
N ALA A 194 15.27 -17.69 -6.27
CA ALA A 194 14.94 -16.79 -5.17
C ALA A 194 13.54 -16.18 -5.35
N PRO A 195 12.69 -16.17 -4.33
CA PRO A 195 11.43 -15.43 -4.36
C PRO A 195 11.72 -13.92 -4.44
N ILE A 196 10.82 -13.21 -5.14
CA ILE A 196 10.89 -11.76 -5.31
C ILE A 196 9.66 -11.15 -4.66
N TYR A 197 9.85 -10.54 -3.50
CA TYR A 197 8.80 -9.85 -2.77
C TYR A 197 8.71 -8.40 -3.23
N HIS A 198 7.49 -7.96 -3.50
CA HIS A 198 7.16 -6.57 -3.83
C HIS A 198 5.88 -6.15 -3.11
N PHE A 199 5.56 -4.86 -3.14
CA PHE A 199 4.40 -4.35 -2.43
C PHE A 199 3.38 -3.74 -3.40
N CYS A 200 2.21 -4.39 -3.55
CA CYS A 200 1.17 -4.15 -4.55
C CYS A 200 1.50 -4.71 -5.95
N GLU A 201 0.66 -4.37 -6.95
CA GLU A 201 0.73 -4.99 -8.29
C GLU A 201 1.65 -4.24 -9.26
N TYR A 202 2.15 -3.06 -8.89
CA TYR A 202 2.85 -2.18 -9.82
C TYR A 202 4.08 -2.86 -10.43
N GLU A 203 4.94 -3.47 -9.63
CA GLU A 203 6.18 -4.12 -10.06
C GLU A 203 5.89 -5.26 -11.04
N SER A 204 4.90 -6.10 -10.75
CA SER A 204 4.53 -7.22 -11.63
C SER A 204 3.91 -6.74 -12.95
N GLN A 205 3.20 -5.62 -12.96
CA GLN A 205 2.67 -4.99 -14.17
C GLN A 205 3.77 -4.33 -14.98
N THR A 206 4.71 -3.65 -14.32
CA THR A 206 5.90 -3.05 -14.94
C THR A 206 6.79 -4.09 -15.61
N ILE A 207 7.08 -5.22 -14.95
CA ILE A 207 7.83 -6.35 -15.58
C ILE A 207 7.17 -6.75 -16.90
N LYS A 208 5.84 -6.90 -16.93
CA LYS A 208 5.11 -7.25 -18.17
C LYS A 208 5.17 -6.14 -19.23
N ARG A 209 5.11 -4.88 -18.80
CA ARG A 209 5.19 -3.72 -19.69
C ARG A 209 6.57 -3.63 -20.34
N LEU A 210 7.63 -3.60 -19.53
CA LEU A 210 9.01 -3.47 -19.99
C LEU A 210 9.42 -4.66 -20.87
N ALA A 211 9.03 -5.88 -20.49
CA ALA A 211 9.30 -7.06 -21.31
C ALA A 211 8.70 -6.97 -22.71
N LYS A 212 7.52 -6.36 -22.86
CA LYS A 212 6.88 -6.11 -24.15
C LYS A 212 7.54 -4.98 -24.91
N VAL A 213 7.82 -3.86 -24.24
CA VAL A 213 8.41 -2.65 -24.84
C VAL A 213 9.79 -2.97 -25.39
N TYR A 214 10.63 -3.70 -24.63
CA TYR A 214 12.02 -4.02 -25.00
C TYR A 214 12.17 -5.43 -25.59
N HIS A 215 11.08 -6.04 -26.07
CA HIS A 215 11.07 -7.33 -26.76
C HIS A 215 11.84 -8.43 -26.03
N THR A 216 11.76 -8.43 -24.68
CA THR A 216 12.43 -9.43 -23.84
C THR A 216 11.89 -10.84 -24.13
N PRO A 217 12.73 -11.84 -24.37
CA PRO A 217 12.30 -13.21 -24.65
C PRO A 217 11.45 -13.80 -23.52
N LEU A 218 10.41 -14.57 -23.86
CA LEU A 218 9.47 -15.16 -22.88
C LEU A 218 10.19 -16.01 -21.82
N TYR A 219 11.25 -16.71 -22.19
CA TYR A 219 12.00 -17.57 -21.28
C TYR A 219 12.74 -16.80 -20.18
N GLN A 220 13.01 -15.51 -20.35
CA GLN A 220 13.64 -14.66 -19.33
C GLN A 220 12.62 -14.09 -18.33
N TRP A 221 11.53 -13.50 -18.80
CA TRP A 221 10.63 -12.76 -17.89
C TRP A 221 9.45 -13.59 -17.35
N ILE A 222 9.00 -14.66 -18.03
CA ILE A 222 7.91 -15.50 -17.50
C ILE A 222 8.33 -16.24 -16.21
N PRO A 223 9.52 -16.89 -16.13
CA PRO A 223 9.99 -17.46 -14.86
C PRO A 223 10.22 -16.42 -13.76
N LEU A 224 10.70 -15.23 -14.12
CA LEU A 224 10.85 -14.11 -13.21
C LEU A 224 9.50 -13.72 -12.57
N LEU A 225 8.48 -13.51 -13.40
CA LEU A 225 7.15 -13.13 -12.94
C LEU A 225 6.50 -14.19 -12.03
N LYS A 226 6.76 -15.48 -12.29
CA LYS A 226 6.26 -16.60 -11.45
C LYS A 226 6.84 -16.60 -10.03
N ARG A 227 7.98 -15.94 -9.82
CA ARG A 227 8.65 -15.81 -8.51
C ARG A 227 8.24 -14.55 -7.75
N CYS A 228 7.55 -13.63 -8.43
CA CYS A 228 7.03 -12.42 -7.82
C CYS A 228 5.92 -12.75 -6.83
N ILE A 229 6.00 -12.20 -5.63
CA ILE A 229 5.07 -12.39 -4.53
C ILE A 229 4.61 -11.03 -4.04
N ASP A 230 3.34 -10.72 -4.25
CA ASP A 230 2.71 -9.49 -3.76
C ASP A 230 2.47 -9.59 -2.25
N LEU A 231 3.30 -8.89 -1.49
CA LEU A 231 3.25 -8.91 -0.03
C LEU A 231 2.04 -8.14 0.52
N HIS A 232 1.58 -7.07 -0.15
CA HIS A 232 0.35 -6.37 0.23
C HIS A 232 -0.85 -7.31 0.19
N LYS A 233 -0.95 -8.13 -0.85
CA LYS A 233 -2.00 -9.13 -0.99
C LYS A 233 -1.94 -10.19 0.11
N LEU A 234 -0.74 -10.67 0.44
CA LEU A 234 -0.56 -11.62 1.54
C LEU A 234 -1.00 -11.01 2.87
N VAL A 235 -0.53 -9.81 3.22
CA VAL A 235 -0.92 -9.12 4.46
C VAL A 235 -2.43 -8.94 4.54
N THR A 236 -3.05 -8.39 3.50
CA THR A 236 -4.49 -8.11 3.51
C THR A 236 -5.37 -9.35 3.56
N GLN A 237 -4.86 -10.48 3.09
CA GLN A 237 -5.59 -11.77 3.12
C GLN A 237 -5.38 -12.56 4.42
N THR A 238 -4.28 -12.33 5.13
CA THR A 238 -3.90 -13.17 6.28
C THR A 238 -4.10 -12.51 7.63
N VAL A 239 -3.90 -11.20 7.73
CA VAL A 239 -3.92 -10.51 9.02
C VAL A 239 -4.83 -9.27 9.05
N ILE A 240 -5.27 -8.94 10.25
CA ILE A 240 -5.95 -7.70 10.62
C ILE A 240 -5.00 -6.93 11.52
N LEU A 241 -4.68 -5.69 11.15
CA LEU A 241 -3.70 -4.85 11.83
C LEU A 241 -4.36 -3.61 12.44
N PRO A 242 -3.86 -3.08 13.55
CA PRO A 242 -4.39 -1.87 14.21
C PRO A 242 -3.96 -0.58 13.48
N ILE A 243 -4.23 -0.50 12.19
CA ILE A 243 -3.81 0.60 11.31
C ILE A 243 -4.98 1.13 10.49
N GLU A 244 -4.89 2.39 10.07
CA GLU A 244 -5.91 3.05 9.27
C GLU A 244 -5.89 2.60 7.80
N SER A 245 -4.72 2.22 7.29
CA SER A 245 -4.52 1.81 5.90
C SER A 245 -3.43 0.75 5.79
N TYR A 246 -3.62 -0.21 4.88
CA TYR A 246 -2.64 -1.26 4.55
C TYR A 246 -1.57 -0.81 3.54
N ALA A 247 -1.32 0.49 3.39
CA ALA A 247 -0.17 1.00 2.66
C ALA A 247 1.14 0.61 3.37
N LEU A 248 2.21 0.36 2.61
CA LEU A 248 3.53 -0.06 3.14
C LEU A 248 3.98 0.81 4.31
N LYS A 249 3.89 2.14 4.15
CA LYS A 249 4.30 3.10 5.20
C LYS A 249 3.54 2.93 6.50
N ASN A 250 2.25 2.62 6.46
CA ASN A 250 1.45 2.48 7.67
C ASN A 250 1.78 1.18 8.40
N ILE A 251 1.94 0.08 7.64
CA ILE A 251 2.32 -1.22 8.21
C ILE A 251 3.72 -1.13 8.82
N ALA A 252 4.69 -0.66 8.05
CA ALA A 252 6.08 -0.61 8.49
C ALA A 252 6.29 0.36 9.67
N LYS A 253 5.59 1.52 9.70
CA LYS A 253 5.58 2.41 10.87
C LYS A 253 5.01 1.74 12.12
N TRP A 254 3.93 0.98 11.98
CA TRP A 254 3.37 0.22 13.10
C TRP A 254 4.36 -0.83 13.62
N LEU A 255 5.19 -1.42 12.73
CA LEU A 255 6.29 -2.32 13.09
C LEU A 255 7.52 -1.60 13.66
N GLY A 256 7.51 -0.26 13.76
CA GLY A 256 8.63 0.54 14.28
C GLY A 256 9.67 0.93 13.23
N PHE A 257 9.45 0.64 11.95
CA PHE A 257 10.35 1.06 10.88
C PHE A 257 10.28 2.57 10.66
N GLN A 258 11.44 3.20 10.47
CA GLN A 258 11.56 4.64 10.24
C GLN A 258 12.32 4.89 8.93
N TRP A 259 11.70 5.63 8.02
CA TRP A 259 12.39 6.16 6.84
C TRP A 259 13.43 7.19 7.25
N ARG A 260 14.61 7.16 6.66
CA ARG A 260 15.67 8.17 6.89
C ARG A 260 15.16 9.58 6.61
N ASN A 261 14.34 9.75 5.55
CA ASN A 261 13.58 10.97 5.32
C ASN A 261 12.07 10.71 5.54
N PRO A 262 11.49 11.10 6.69
CA PRO A 262 10.09 10.81 7.01
C PRO A 262 9.07 11.55 6.13
N HIS A 263 9.49 12.60 5.43
CA HIS A 263 8.65 13.39 4.52
C HIS A 263 8.68 12.88 3.08
N ALA A 264 9.66 12.05 2.71
CA ALA A 264 9.74 11.46 1.39
C ALA A 264 8.50 10.60 1.07
N ASN A 265 8.04 10.66 -0.16
CA ASN A 265 6.94 9.86 -0.70
C ASN A 265 7.08 9.77 -2.22
N GLY A 266 6.26 8.92 -2.88
CA GLY A 266 6.35 8.73 -4.33
C GLY A 266 6.18 10.03 -5.14
N ALA A 267 5.26 10.93 -4.74
CA ALA A 267 5.11 12.22 -5.42
C ALA A 267 6.37 13.10 -5.27
N GLN A 268 7.01 13.06 -4.10
CA GLN A 268 8.27 13.77 -3.88
C GLN A 268 9.42 13.16 -4.71
N SER A 269 9.44 11.84 -4.85
CA SER A 269 10.42 11.14 -5.72
C SER A 269 10.29 11.59 -7.17
N VAL A 270 9.06 11.70 -7.68
CA VAL A 270 8.78 12.27 -9.02
C VAL A 270 9.30 13.69 -9.15
N CYS A 271 9.00 14.58 -8.19
CA CYS A 271 9.49 15.96 -8.20
C CYS A 271 11.03 16.02 -8.19
N TRP A 272 11.69 15.19 -7.40
CA TRP A 272 13.16 15.11 -7.37
C TRP A 272 13.73 14.67 -8.71
N TYR A 273 13.11 13.70 -9.37
CA TYR A 273 13.57 13.23 -10.68
C TYR A 273 13.41 14.32 -11.75
N GLU A 274 12.28 15.03 -11.78
CA GLU A 274 12.08 16.17 -12.69
C GLU A 274 13.10 17.31 -12.45
N GLN A 275 13.33 17.63 -11.19
CA GLN A 275 14.35 18.63 -10.84
C GLN A 275 15.75 18.19 -11.24
N TRP A 276 16.09 16.90 -11.04
CA TRP A 276 17.34 16.33 -11.51
C TRP A 276 17.52 16.51 -13.02
N LEU A 277 16.52 16.16 -13.82
CA LEU A 277 16.58 16.31 -15.28
C LEU A 277 16.81 17.75 -15.71
N ASN A 278 16.33 18.74 -14.95
CA ASN A 278 16.44 20.15 -15.26
C ASN A 278 17.74 20.79 -14.75
N THR A 279 18.26 20.33 -13.62
CA THR A 279 19.36 21.02 -12.90
C THR A 279 20.68 20.25 -12.92
N GLY A 280 20.64 18.91 -13.05
CA GLY A 280 21.79 18.04 -12.90
C GLY A 280 22.29 17.91 -11.44
N ASP A 281 21.48 18.31 -10.44
CA ASP A 281 21.84 18.20 -9.02
C ASP A 281 21.76 16.74 -8.55
N ARG A 282 22.93 16.13 -8.36
CA ARG A 282 23.06 14.72 -7.94
C ARG A 282 22.47 14.42 -6.56
N THR A 283 22.32 15.43 -5.71
CA THR A 283 21.72 15.22 -4.38
C THR A 283 20.28 14.75 -4.48
N LEU A 284 19.56 15.14 -5.54
CA LEU A 284 18.20 14.71 -5.83
C LEU A 284 18.14 13.20 -6.16
N LEU A 285 19.09 12.70 -6.95
CA LEU A 285 19.20 11.26 -7.22
C LEU A 285 19.52 10.46 -5.96
N GLU A 286 20.39 10.96 -5.10
CA GLU A 286 20.71 10.29 -3.84
C GLU A 286 19.50 10.24 -2.90
N ASN A 287 18.68 11.29 -2.86
CA ASN A 287 17.43 11.30 -2.11
C ASN A 287 16.44 10.24 -2.64
N ILE A 288 16.31 10.10 -3.96
CA ILE A 288 15.47 9.09 -4.61
C ILE A 288 15.96 7.68 -4.25
N LYS A 289 17.26 7.42 -4.41
CA LYS A 289 17.88 6.13 -4.09
C LYS A 289 17.67 5.75 -2.62
N GLN A 290 17.87 6.70 -1.71
CA GLN A 290 17.68 6.49 -0.29
C GLN A 290 16.22 6.17 0.05
N TYR A 291 15.27 6.87 -0.57
CA TYR A 291 13.84 6.64 -0.38
C TYR A 291 13.44 5.23 -0.84
N ASN A 292 13.84 4.84 -2.05
CA ASN A 292 13.55 3.53 -2.62
C ASN A 292 14.24 2.38 -1.85
N GLU A 293 15.48 2.60 -1.38
CA GLU A 293 16.17 1.67 -0.50
C GLU A 293 15.38 1.43 0.79
N ASP A 294 14.87 2.51 1.42
CA ASP A 294 14.04 2.41 2.62
C ASP A 294 12.74 1.63 2.34
N ASP A 295 12.10 1.80 1.17
CA ASP A 295 10.89 1.06 0.79
C ASP A 295 11.20 -0.44 0.59
N CYS A 296 12.34 -0.81 0.01
CA CYS A 296 12.81 -2.20 -0.06
C CYS A 296 13.04 -2.80 1.35
N TYR A 297 13.68 -2.05 2.25
CA TYR A 297 13.87 -2.49 3.64
C TYR A 297 12.57 -2.58 4.43
N ALA A 298 11.64 -1.66 4.21
CA ALA A 298 10.31 -1.72 4.81
C ALA A 298 9.56 -2.98 4.36
N THR A 299 9.62 -3.31 3.07
CA THR A 299 9.04 -4.55 2.50
C THR A 299 9.67 -5.79 3.12
N TYR A 300 10.99 -5.82 3.32
CA TYR A 300 11.69 -6.89 4.04
C TYR A 300 11.21 -7.03 5.49
N GLN A 301 11.07 -5.92 6.22
CA GLN A 301 10.59 -5.93 7.61
C GLN A 301 9.15 -6.46 7.71
N VAL A 302 8.28 -6.04 6.80
CA VAL A 302 6.89 -6.52 6.75
C VAL A 302 6.84 -8.03 6.50
N LYS A 303 7.62 -8.55 5.52
CA LYS A 303 7.69 -10.00 5.25
C LYS A 303 8.21 -10.78 6.45
N LYS A 304 9.28 -10.30 7.09
CA LYS A 304 9.88 -10.94 8.26
C LYS A 304 8.85 -11.05 9.39
N TRP A 305 8.24 -9.93 9.77
CA TRP A 305 7.20 -9.89 10.80
C TRP A 305 6.01 -10.82 10.46
N LEU A 306 5.51 -10.76 9.22
CA LEU A 306 4.37 -11.59 8.81
C LEU A 306 4.69 -13.08 8.92
N THR A 307 5.91 -13.47 8.56
CA THR A 307 6.38 -14.85 8.69
C THR A 307 6.42 -15.32 10.14
N GLU A 308 6.98 -14.51 11.03
CA GLU A 308 7.07 -14.78 12.46
C GLU A 308 5.66 -14.86 13.08
N PHE A 309 4.82 -13.85 12.85
CA PHE A 309 3.46 -13.79 13.36
C PHE A 309 2.60 -14.99 12.94
N ILE A 310 2.65 -15.39 11.66
CA ILE A 310 1.90 -16.54 11.16
C ILE A 310 2.42 -17.85 11.79
N ASN A 311 3.72 -18.01 11.98
CA ASN A 311 4.29 -19.22 12.56
C ASN A 311 3.92 -19.37 14.06
N GLU A 312 3.83 -18.25 14.77
CA GLU A 312 3.46 -18.24 16.20
C GLU A 312 1.96 -18.47 16.45
N ASN A 313 1.11 -18.15 15.48
CA ASN A 313 -0.35 -18.12 15.66
C ASN A 313 -1.11 -19.17 14.83
N SER A 314 -0.41 -20.15 14.22
CA SER A 314 -1.05 -21.13 13.33
C SER A 314 -0.64 -22.59 13.58
#